data_bad4d70025c60187a8a1692553b53f21
#
_entry.id   bad4d70025c60187a8a1692553b53f21
#
_cell.length_a   1.000
_cell.length_b   1.000
_cell.length_c   1.000
_cell.angle_alpha   90.00
_cell.angle_beta   90.00
_cell.angle_gamma   90.00
#
_symmetry.space_group_name_H-M   'P 1'
#
loop_
_entity.id
_entity.type
_entity.pdbx_description
1 polymer ?
#
loop_
_entity_poly.entity_id
_entity_poly.type
_entity_poly.pdbx_seq_one_letter_code
_entity_poly.pdbx_strand_id
1 'polypeptide(L)'
;MNEVTMMAEDRAAGELRFTRVFEAPRELVFRCMIDPDHLTHFWGPQGTSAPRERITVDARPGGVFETVMVNDADGNEYATRAVYDEVREPELLAWTESHSGMKVVTRFVALGPDRTEVQIHQRFVPKAFLTPETQAGFSSSLDRFAAHLARVAAATSPDHAEKTGKRELR
;
A
#
# COMPACT_ATOMS: atom_id res chain seq x y z
N MET A 1 -4.72 2.22 -16.38
CA MET A 1 -5.49 0.98 -16.43
C MET A 1 -4.82 -0.06 -15.56
N ASN A 2 -5.59 -0.64 -14.69
CA ASN A 2 -5.07 -1.56 -13.67
C ASN A 2 -5.18 -2.97 -14.20
N GLU A 3 -4.09 -3.51 -14.67
CA GLU A 3 -4.06 -4.93 -14.98
C GLU A 3 -3.77 -5.72 -13.70
N VAL A 4 -4.81 -6.33 -13.18
CA VAL A 4 -4.65 -7.45 -12.28
C VAL A 4 -4.38 -8.66 -13.16
N THR A 5 -3.12 -8.88 -13.47
CA THR A 5 -2.74 -10.04 -14.26
C THR A 5 -2.66 -11.24 -13.33
N MET A 6 -3.71 -12.03 -13.32
CA MET A 6 -3.69 -13.31 -12.63
C MET A 6 -3.62 -14.42 -13.65
N MET A 7 -2.48 -15.04 -13.72
CA MET A 7 -2.29 -16.24 -14.52
C MET A 7 -3.04 -17.41 -13.89
N ALA A 8 -3.62 -18.29 -14.71
CA ALA A 8 -4.33 -19.48 -14.22
C ALA A 8 -3.39 -20.40 -13.40
N GLU A 9 -2.13 -20.42 -13.75
CA GLU A 9 -1.08 -21.16 -13.05
C GLU A 9 -0.82 -20.56 -11.66
N ASP A 10 -0.82 -19.25 -11.54
CA ASP A 10 -0.66 -18.54 -10.27
C ASP A 10 -1.80 -18.83 -9.30
N ARG A 11 -3.03 -18.99 -9.82
CA ARG A 11 -4.18 -19.41 -9.02
C ARG A 11 -3.97 -20.78 -8.39
N ALA A 12 -3.50 -21.74 -9.19
CA ALA A 12 -3.27 -23.11 -8.72
C ALA A 12 -2.15 -23.17 -7.68
N ALA A 13 -1.14 -22.28 -7.81
CA ALA A 13 0.00 -22.18 -6.91
C ALA A 13 -0.24 -21.29 -5.69
N GLY A 14 -1.39 -20.60 -5.60
CA GLY A 14 -1.65 -19.62 -4.54
C GLY A 14 -0.87 -18.34 -4.73
N GLU A 15 -0.69 -17.88 -5.96
CA GLU A 15 0.05 -16.68 -6.30
C GLU A 15 -0.85 -15.63 -6.93
N LEU A 16 -0.65 -14.36 -6.51
CA LEU A 16 -1.29 -13.19 -7.11
C LEU A 16 -0.21 -12.15 -7.43
N ARG A 17 -0.39 -11.46 -8.55
CA ARG A 17 0.50 -10.38 -8.98
C ARG A 17 -0.34 -9.15 -9.32
N PHE A 18 0.13 -7.99 -8.83
CA PHE A 18 -0.50 -6.71 -9.11
C PHE A 18 0.58 -5.74 -9.59
N THR A 19 0.25 -4.94 -10.57
CA THR A 19 1.14 -3.87 -11.06
C THR A 19 0.33 -2.60 -11.19
N ARG A 20 0.85 -1.51 -10.67
CA ARG A 20 0.21 -0.18 -10.76
C ARG A 20 1.27 0.89 -10.95
N VAL A 21 1.00 1.83 -11.84
CA VAL A 21 1.81 3.05 -12.00
C VAL A 21 1.19 4.20 -11.22
N PHE A 22 2.02 4.84 -10.39
CA PHE A 22 1.64 6.03 -9.64
C PHE A 22 2.42 7.25 -10.14
N GLU A 23 1.73 8.38 -10.26
CA GLU A 23 2.33 9.65 -10.66
C GLU A 23 2.94 10.35 -9.44
N ALA A 24 4.01 9.75 -8.90
CA ALA A 24 4.73 10.24 -7.73
C ALA A 24 6.16 9.67 -7.71
N PRO A 25 7.12 10.39 -7.07
CA PRO A 25 8.48 9.90 -6.91
C PRO A 25 8.55 8.60 -6.11
N ARG A 26 9.46 7.73 -6.47
CA ARG A 26 9.64 6.43 -5.81
C ARG A 26 9.87 6.56 -4.30
N GLU A 27 10.63 7.53 -3.86
CA GLU A 27 10.92 7.80 -2.45
C GLU A 27 9.64 8.11 -1.66
N LEU A 28 8.72 8.86 -2.26
CA LEU A 28 7.44 9.18 -1.63
C LEU A 28 6.52 7.95 -1.58
N VAL A 29 6.43 7.20 -2.68
CA VAL A 29 5.60 5.99 -2.76
C VAL A 29 6.07 4.97 -1.72
N PHE A 30 7.37 4.76 -1.62
CA PHE A 30 7.96 3.87 -0.61
C PHE A 30 7.64 4.35 0.81
N ARG A 31 7.87 5.63 1.10
CA ARG A 31 7.64 6.21 2.43
C ARG A 31 6.19 6.06 2.89
N CYS A 32 5.24 6.25 1.98
CA CYS A 32 3.83 6.06 2.30
C CYS A 32 3.50 4.64 2.75
N MET A 33 4.23 3.65 2.25
CA MET A 33 4.02 2.24 2.58
C MET A 33 4.60 1.82 3.93
N ILE A 34 5.43 2.66 4.55
CA ILE A 34 6.06 2.35 5.84
C ILE A 34 5.71 3.36 6.94
N ASP A 35 4.89 4.35 6.64
CA ASP A 35 4.52 5.40 7.59
C ASP A 35 3.05 5.25 7.98
N PRO A 36 2.75 4.97 9.26
CA PRO A 36 1.37 4.87 9.75
C PRO A 36 0.52 6.11 9.49
N ASP A 37 1.10 7.31 9.49
CA ASP A 37 0.39 8.55 9.19
C ASP A 37 -0.10 8.62 7.75
N HIS A 38 0.57 7.92 6.84
CA HIS A 38 0.14 7.75 5.45
C HIS A 38 -0.78 6.53 5.29
N LEU A 39 -0.41 5.39 5.85
CA LEU A 39 -1.15 4.12 5.72
C LEU A 39 -2.61 4.26 6.16
N THR A 40 -2.89 5.00 7.23
CA THR A 40 -4.25 5.21 7.74
C THR A 40 -5.21 5.76 6.68
N HIS A 41 -4.70 6.44 5.65
CA HIS A 41 -5.52 7.06 4.60
C HIS A 41 -5.89 6.13 3.45
N PHE A 42 -5.16 5.03 3.25
CA PHE A 42 -5.39 4.19 2.07
C PHE A 42 -5.34 2.68 2.32
N TRP A 43 -4.90 2.25 3.49
CA TRP A 43 -4.76 0.82 3.76
C TRP A 43 -6.13 0.14 3.85
N GLY A 44 -6.29 -0.92 3.04
CA GLY A 44 -7.52 -1.68 2.95
C GLY A 44 -8.44 -1.24 1.81
N PRO A 45 -9.38 -2.12 1.41
CA PRO A 45 -10.32 -1.82 0.32
C PRO A 45 -11.26 -0.69 0.68
N GLN A 46 -11.91 -0.12 -0.33
CA GLN A 46 -13.00 0.84 -0.14
C GLN A 46 -14.09 0.22 0.73
N GLY A 47 -14.63 1.03 1.65
CA GLY A 47 -15.61 0.55 2.64
C GLY A 47 -14.96 0.07 3.94
N THR A 48 -13.64 0.21 4.07
CA THR A 48 -12.92 -0.07 5.32
C THR A 48 -12.13 1.15 5.78
N SER A 49 -11.81 1.17 7.06
CA SER A 49 -10.95 2.17 7.69
C SER A 49 -9.82 1.48 8.42
N ALA A 50 -8.65 2.09 8.45
CA ALA A 50 -7.50 1.60 9.21
C ALA A 50 -7.12 2.64 10.27
N PRO A 51 -7.58 2.49 11.53
CA PRO A 51 -7.30 3.45 12.59
C PRO A 51 -5.79 3.63 12.81
N ARG A 52 -5.34 4.88 12.83
CA ARG A 52 -3.93 5.24 12.96
C ARG A 52 -3.26 4.59 14.17
N GLU A 53 -3.93 4.61 15.32
CA GLU A 53 -3.44 4.06 16.58
C GLU A 53 -3.28 2.53 16.57
N ARG A 54 -3.85 1.86 15.57
CA ARG A 54 -3.78 0.41 15.41
C ARG A 54 -2.87 -0.04 14.26
N ILE A 55 -2.06 0.87 13.74
CA ILE A 55 -1.05 0.58 12.74
C ILE A 55 0.32 0.66 13.41
N THR A 56 1.08 -0.42 13.34
CA THR A 56 2.45 -0.48 13.86
C THR A 56 3.39 -0.87 12.74
N VAL A 57 4.40 -0.06 12.50
CA VAL A 57 5.42 -0.32 11.48
C VAL A 57 6.81 -0.18 12.11
N ASP A 58 7.57 -1.25 12.07
CA ASP A 58 9.00 -1.27 12.36
C ASP A 58 9.72 -1.76 11.09
N ALA A 59 10.00 -0.83 10.18
CA ALA A 59 10.43 -1.12 8.81
C ALA A 59 11.92 -1.51 8.76
N ARG A 60 12.21 -2.69 9.28
CA ARG A 60 13.54 -3.32 9.23
C ARG A 60 13.38 -4.84 9.18
N PRO A 61 14.38 -5.60 8.70
CA PRO A 61 14.31 -7.06 8.76
C PRO A 61 14.06 -7.54 10.19
N GLY A 62 13.05 -8.38 10.38
CA GLY A 62 12.60 -8.84 11.69
C GLY A 62 11.65 -7.91 12.43
N GLY A 63 11.43 -6.69 11.94
CA GLY A 63 10.46 -5.75 12.49
C GLY A 63 9.02 -6.13 12.15
N VAL A 64 8.06 -5.64 12.92
CA VAL A 64 6.64 -5.97 12.75
C VAL A 64 5.91 -4.97 11.87
N PHE A 65 4.91 -5.47 11.15
CA PHE A 65 3.92 -4.67 10.44
C PHE A 65 2.54 -5.17 10.86
N GLU A 66 1.85 -4.37 11.65
CA GLU A 66 0.53 -4.70 12.18
C GLU A 66 -0.50 -3.69 11.72
N THR A 67 -1.65 -4.16 11.28
CA THR A 67 -2.78 -3.33 10.92
C THR A 67 -4.09 -3.94 11.41
N VAL A 68 -5.09 -3.08 11.61
CA VAL A 68 -6.47 -3.50 11.80
C VAL A 68 -7.32 -2.72 10.81
N MET A 69 -8.05 -3.46 9.97
CA MET A 69 -9.05 -2.87 9.10
C MET A 69 -10.42 -3.03 9.73
N VAL A 70 -11.20 -1.97 9.74
CA VAL A 70 -12.56 -1.96 10.27
C VAL A 70 -13.52 -1.79 9.11
N ASN A 71 -14.50 -2.70 8.98
CA ASN A 71 -15.54 -2.57 7.98
C ASN A 71 -16.50 -1.43 8.40
N ASP A 72 -16.66 -0.43 7.56
CA ASP A 72 -17.46 0.77 7.87
C ASP A 72 -18.96 0.47 8.02
N ALA A 73 -19.45 -0.60 7.35
CA ALA A 73 -20.86 -0.96 7.37
C ALA A 73 -21.29 -1.69 8.65
N ASP A 74 -20.46 -2.61 9.16
CA ASP A 74 -20.85 -3.50 10.28
C ASP A 74 -19.88 -3.43 11.48
N GLY A 75 -18.76 -2.71 11.36
CA GLY A 75 -17.76 -2.59 12.42
C GLY A 75 -16.89 -3.82 12.63
N ASN A 76 -17.01 -4.84 11.78
CA ASN A 76 -16.15 -6.03 11.87
C ASN A 76 -14.68 -5.65 11.67
N GLU A 77 -13.82 -6.25 12.46
CA GLU A 77 -12.38 -5.97 12.46
C GLU A 77 -11.59 -7.11 11.82
N TYR A 78 -10.58 -6.75 11.06
CA TYR A 78 -9.67 -7.68 10.40
C TYR A 78 -8.24 -7.30 10.78
N ALA A 79 -7.70 -8.00 11.77
CA ALA A 79 -6.35 -7.78 12.26
C ALA A 79 -5.35 -8.61 11.44
N THR A 80 -4.26 -7.99 11.01
CA THR A 80 -3.14 -8.68 10.36
C THR A 80 -1.84 -8.32 11.04
N ARG A 81 -0.95 -9.30 11.12
CA ARG A 81 0.41 -9.13 11.62
C ARG A 81 1.38 -9.78 10.66
N ALA A 82 2.40 -9.05 10.28
CA ALA A 82 3.48 -9.54 9.44
C ALA A 82 4.84 -9.19 10.05
N VAL A 83 5.85 -9.88 9.59
CA VAL A 83 7.25 -9.61 9.93
C VAL A 83 7.99 -9.29 8.63
N TYR A 84 8.72 -8.19 8.61
CA TYR A 84 9.54 -7.84 7.44
C TYR A 84 10.67 -8.84 7.27
N ASP A 85 10.80 -9.38 6.04
CA ASP A 85 11.88 -10.24 5.63
C ASP A 85 13.04 -9.44 5.04
N GLU A 86 12.70 -8.40 4.27
CA GLU A 86 13.68 -7.55 3.59
C GLU A 86 13.12 -6.13 3.45
N VAL A 87 13.97 -5.15 3.71
CA VAL A 87 13.65 -3.72 3.53
C VAL A 87 14.82 -3.06 2.84
N ARG A 88 14.63 -2.59 1.61
CA ARG A 88 15.61 -1.82 0.84
C ARG A 88 14.97 -0.53 0.34
N GLU A 89 15.16 0.54 1.06
CA GLU A 89 14.61 1.86 0.71
C GLU A 89 15.38 2.45 -0.48
N PRO A 90 14.73 2.97 -1.50
CA PRO A 90 13.29 3.01 -1.78
C PRO A 90 12.82 1.92 -2.77
N GLU A 91 13.45 0.77 -2.80
CA GLU A 91 13.34 -0.21 -3.88
C GLU A 91 12.42 -1.39 -3.56
N LEU A 92 12.44 -1.88 -2.32
CA LEU A 92 11.82 -3.16 -2.01
C LEU A 92 11.35 -3.25 -0.57
N LEU A 93 10.14 -3.79 -0.40
CA LEU A 93 9.60 -4.27 0.87
C LEU A 93 9.16 -5.72 0.69
N ALA A 94 9.59 -6.59 1.60
CA ALA A 94 9.13 -7.97 1.65
C ALA A 94 8.73 -8.33 3.08
N TRP A 95 7.58 -8.97 3.23
CA TRP A 95 7.12 -9.44 4.53
C TRP A 95 6.39 -10.77 4.43
N THR A 96 6.30 -11.45 5.57
CA THR A 96 5.54 -12.69 5.73
C THR A 96 4.46 -12.47 6.78
N GLU A 97 3.21 -12.74 6.41
CA GLU A 97 2.09 -12.68 7.34
C GLU A 97 2.15 -13.86 8.32
N SER A 98 2.09 -13.55 9.61
CA SER A 98 2.37 -14.53 10.67
C SER A 98 1.31 -15.63 10.78
N HIS A 99 0.05 -15.32 10.48
CA HIS A 99 -1.07 -16.27 10.62
C HIS A 99 -1.15 -17.25 9.44
N SER A 100 -1.13 -16.72 8.22
CA SER A 100 -1.32 -17.53 7.01
C SER A 100 -0.03 -18.04 6.37
N GLY A 101 1.11 -17.40 6.68
CA GLY A 101 2.38 -17.65 6.00
C GLY A 101 2.46 -17.01 4.61
N MET A 102 1.48 -16.21 4.24
CA MET A 102 1.50 -15.48 2.96
C MET A 102 2.72 -14.57 2.90
N LYS A 103 3.44 -14.64 1.80
CA LYS A 103 4.61 -13.79 1.53
C LYS A 103 4.24 -12.71 0.52
N VAL A 104 4.63 -11.49 0.81
CA VAL A 104 4.40 -10.34 -0.06
C VAL A 104 5.73 -9.68 -0.38
N VAL A 105 6.00 -9.48 -1.66
CA VAL A 105 7.15 -8.72 -2.13
C VAL A 105 6.63 -7.54 -2.96
N THR A 106 6.99 -6.34 -2.54
CA THR A 106 6.61 -5.12 -3.24
C THR A 106 7.87 -4.45 -3.77
N ARG A 107 7.94 -4.25 -5.08
CA ARG A 107 9.03 -3.56 -5.76
C ARG A 107 8.57 -2.19 -6.24
N PHE A 108 9.43 -1.20 -6.06
CA PHE A 108 9.20 0.18 -6.45
C PHE A 108 10.20 0.54 -7.55
N VAL A 109 9.72 0.62 -8.78
CA VAL A 109 10.54 0.87 -9.97
C VAL A 109 10.34 2.29 -10.46
N ALA A 110 11.38 3.11 -10.43
CA ALA A 110 11.31 4.48 -10.95
C ALA A 110 11.18 4.45 -12.49
N LEU A 111 10.10 5.02 -13.01
CA LEU A 111 9.90 5.22 -14.46
C LEU A 111 10.31 6.63 -14.90
N GLY A 112 10.62 7.48 -13.95
CA GLY A 112 11.03 8.86 -14.12
C GLY A 112 11.09 9.54 -12.75
N PRO A 113 11.42 10.84 -12.66
CA PRO A 113 11.55 11.52 -11.37
C PRO A 113 10.23 11.61 -10.58
N ASP A 114 9.09 11.62 -11.29
CA ASP A 114 7.76 11.77 -10.68
C ASP A 114 6.81 10.61 -11.06
N ARG A 115 7.35 9.46 -11.37
CA ARG A 115 6.54 8.32 -11.81
C ARG A 115 7.16 7.00 -11.37
N THR A 116 6.33 6.15 -10.74
CA THR A 116 6.77 4.90 -10.14
C THR A 116 5.84 3.75 -10.51
N GLU A 117 6.42 2.64 -10.96
CA GLU A 117 5.70 1.38 -11.08
C GLU A 117 5.87 0.57 -9.81
N VAL A 118 4.76 0.20 -9.19
CA VAL A 118 4.73 -0.70 -8.04
C VAL A 118 4.31 -2.09 -8.51
N GLN A 119 5.16 -3.06 -8.24
CA GLN A 119 4.93 -4.47 -8.55
C GLN A 119 4.76 -5.23 -7.24
N ILE A 120 3.63 -5.89 -7.06
CA ILE A 120 3.29 -6.63 -5.85
C ILE A 120 3.13 -8.10 -6.22
N HIS A 121 3.90 -8.95 -5.56
CA HIS A 121 3.83 -10.39 -5.73
C HIS A 121 3.45 -11.03 -4.38
N GLN A 122 2.31 -11.69 -4.35
CA GLN A 122 1.82 -12.42 -3.19
C GLN A 122 1.94 -13.91 -3.46
N ARG A 123 2.57 -14.63 -2.53
CA ARG A 123 2.78 -16.08 -2.61
C ARG A 123 2.17 -16.76 -1.37
N PHE A 124 1.84 -18.03 -1.52
CA PHE A 124 1.16 -18.81 -0.47
C PHE A 124 -0.14 -18.14 -0.03
N VAL A 125 -0.85 -17.57 -1.00
CA VAL A 125 -2.13 -16.91 -0.74
C VAL A 125 -3.17 -17.95 -0.36
N PRO A 126 -3.85 -17.79 0.79
CA PRO A 126 -4.92 -18.71 1.19
C PRO A 126 -6.00 -18.81 0.11
N LYS A 127 -6.48 -20.03 -0.14
CA LYS A 127 -7.49 -20.28 -1.17
C LYS A 127 -8.72 -19.38 -1.05
N ALA A 128 -9.10 -19.04 0.19
CA ALA A 128 -10.24 -18.16 0.45
C ALA A 128 -10.07 -16.74 -0.13
N PHE A 129 -8.82 -16.30 -0.37
CA PHE A 129 -8.52 -14.99 -0.92
C PHE A 129 -8.27 -14.98 -2.44
N LEU A 130 -8.31 -16.14 -3.08
CA LEU A 130 -8.16 -16.27 -4.53
C LEU A 130 -9.49 -16.06 -5.26
N THR A 131 -10.29 -15.09 -4.84
CA THR A 131 -11.59 -14.77 -5.40
C THR A 131 -11.57 -13.47 -6.18
N PRO A 132 -12.46 -13.29 -7.17
CA PRO A 132 -12.58 -11.99 -7.86
C PRO A 132 -12.89 -10.84 -6.91
N GLU A 133 -13.69 -11.06 -5.86
CA GLU A 133 -14.05 -10.06 -4.87
C GLU A 133 -12.83 -9.58 -4.08
N THR A 134 -11.98 -10.49 -3.65
CA THR A 134 -10.74 -10.14 -2.93
C THR A 134 -9.79 -9.35 -3.82
N GLN A 135 -9.65 -9.74 -5.09
CA GLN A 135 -8.82 -9.02 -6.05
C GLN A 135 -9.36 -7.63 -6.35
N ALA A 136 -10.68 -7.50 -6.51
CA ALA A 136 -11.33 -6.20 -6.70
C ALA A 136 -11.14 -5.31 -5.48
N GLY A 137 -11.22 -5.86 -4.27
CA GLY A 137 -10.95 -5.17 -3.02
C GLY A 137 -9.51 -4.66 -2.95
N PHE A 138 -8.54 -5.49 -3.33
CA PHE A 138 -7.14 -5.08 -3.37
C PHE A 138 -6.90 -3.96 -4.38
N SER A 139 -7.48 -4.06 -5.58
CA SER A 139 -7.42 -2.99 -6.59
C SER A 139 -8.02 -1.69 -6.07
N SER A 140 -9.12 -1.74 -5.31
CA SER A 140 -9.73 -0.54 -4.72
C SER A 140 -8.82 0.11 -3.68
N SER A 141 -8.02 -0.65 -2.95
CA SER A 141 -7.03 -0.09 -2.03
C SER A 141 -5.89 0.63 -2.78
N LEU A 142 -5.50 0.13 -3.94
CA LEU A 142 -4.53 0.82 -4.81
C LEU A 142 -5.10 2.11 -5.38
N ASP A 143 -6.40 2.16 -5.69
CA ASP A 143 -7.10 3.40 -6.09
C ASP A 143 -7.07 4.43 -4.96
N ARG A 144 -7.30 4.01 -3.73
CA ARG A 144 -7.19 4.87 -2.53
C ARG A 144 -5.77 5.41 -2.37
N PHE A 145 -4.77 4.56 -2.59
CA PHE A 145 -3.37 4.96 -2.54
C PHE A 145 -3.06 6.02 -3.59
N ALA A 146 -3.50 5.84 -4.82
CA ALA A 146 -3.34 6.83 -5.89
C ALA A 146 -3.96 8.18 -5.51
N ALA A 147 -5.15 8.18 -4.94
CA ALA A 147 -5.83 9.39 -4.48
C ALA A 147 -5.06 10.06 -3.32
N HIS A 148 -4.52 9.28 -2.39
CA HIS A 148 -3.70 9.80 -1.30
C HIS A 148 -2.42 10.45 -1.81
N LEU A 149 -1.70 9.82 -2.72
CA LEU A 149 -0.49 10.36 -3.34
C LEU A 149 -0.77 11.68 -4.06
N ALA A 150 -1.90 11.79 -4.76
CA ALA A 150 -2.31 13.03 -5.42
C ALA A 150 -2.54 14.16 -4.40
N ARG A 151 -3.15 13.86 -3.25
CA ARG A 151 -3.33 14.85 -2.17
C ARG A 151 -2.00 15.30 -1.56
N VAL A 152 -1.09 14.36 -1.31
CA VAL A 152 0.24 14.67 -0.77
C VAL A 152 1.04 15.53 -1.76
N ALA A 153 1.02 15.21 -3.04
CA ALA A 153 1.70 15.98 -4.08
C ALA A 153 1.13 17.40 -4.19
N ALA A 154 -0.20 17.57 -4.11
CA ALA A 154 -0.84 18.89 -4.14
C ALA A 154 -0.47 19.74 -2.93
N ALA A 155 -0.37 19.13 -1.73
CA ALA A 155 0.01 19.82 -0.50
C ALA A 155 1.47 20.30 -0.48
N THR A 156 2.36 19.63 -1.24
CA THR A 156 3.80 19.95 -1.31
C THR A 156 4.19 20.72 -2.57
N SER A 157 3.19 21.15 -3.39
CA SER A 157 3.48 21.87 -4.63
C SER A 157 4.02 23.29 -4.34
N PRO A 158 4.96 23.82 -5.18
CA PRO A 158 5.48 25.18 -5.01
C PRO A 158 4.41 26.28 -4.99
N ASP A 159 3.35 26.12 -5.77
CA ASP A 159 2.23 27.07 -5.83
C ASP A 159 1.50 27.20 -4.49
N HIS A 160 1.46 26.14 -3.72
CA HIS A 160 0.83 26.17 -2.40
C HIS A 160 1.69 26.90 -1.37
N ALA A 161 3.01 26.78 -1.45
CA ALA A 161 3.95 27.46 -0.58
C ALA A 161 3.98 28.97 -0.83
N GLU A 162 3.88 29.42 -2.08
CA GLU A 162 3.82 30.85 -2.42
C GLU A 162 2.57 31.56 -1.89
N LYS A 163 1.42 30.89 -1.91
CA LYS A 163 0.17 31.46 -1.41
C LYS A 163 0.17 31.67 0.10
N THR A 164 0.93 30.88 0.84
CA THR A 164 1.05 31.03 2.31
C THR A 164 2.00 32.14 2.70
N GLY A 165 3.05 32.36 1.92
CA GLY A 165 4.05 33.42 2.18
C GLY A 165 3.56 34.84 1.94
N LYS A 166 2.56 35.03 1.09
CA LYS A 166 2.02 36.38 0.77
C LYS A 166 1.04 36.93 1.82
N ARG A 167 0.61 36.10 2.78
CA ARG A 167 -0.33 36.54 3.84
C ARG A 167 0.35 37.15 5.06
N GLU A 168 1.67 36.98 5.22
CA GLU A 168 2.41 37.47 6.40
C GLU A 168 3.05 38.85 6.20
N LEU A 169 2.91 39.48 5.04
CA LEU A 169 3.52 40.79 4.73
C LEU A 169 2.52 41.95 4.70
N ARG A 170 1.43 41.85 5.46
CA ARG A 170 0.54 42.99 5.66
C ARG A 170 0.39 43.35 7.12
#